data_4f48445c31a2e083774767f1802b4113
#
_entry.id   4f48445c31a2e083774767f1802b4113
#
_cell.length_a   1.000
_cell.length_b   1.000
_cell.length_c   1.000
_cell.angle_alpha   90.00
_cell.angle_beta   90.00
_cell.angle_gamma   90.00
#
_symmetry.space_group_name_H-M   'P 1'
#
loop_
_entity.id
_entity.type
_entity.pdbx_description
1 polymer ?
#
loop_
_entity_poly.entity_id
_entity_poly.type
_entity_poly.pdbx_seq_one_letter_code
_entity_poly.pdbx_strand_id
1 'polypeptide(L)'
;QKIIHPIPPLYYKDSKILILGSFPSVKSREEAFFYGHKQNRFWKLLAGILSEKKPETVEEKKDFLHRNCIAVWDVIHSCDIIGSSDSSIRNVVPNDLSEILESADIRQIYCNGAKSYEYYRKYQEKETGRKAKKLPSTSPANAAFSIEKLTNEWKEICGPLQVAPAGIG
;
A
#
# COMPACT_ATOMS: atom_id res chain seq x y z
N GLN A 1 19.77 12.87 -1.93
CA GLN A 1 18.91 14.04 -1.82
C GLN A 1 17.69 13.74 -0.97
N LYS A 2 17.40 14.61 -0.03
CA LYS A 2 16.24 14.43 0.86
C LYS A 2 14.92 14.71 0.14
N ILE A 3 14.02 13.76 0.21
CA ILE A 3 12.67 13.91 -0.35
C ILE A 3 11.67 13.75 0.79
N ILE A 4 10.70 14.65 0.87
CA ILE A 4 9.59 14.57 1.82
C ILE A 4 8.40 13.99 1.10
N HIS A 5 7.71 13.05 1.75
CA HIS A 5 6.52 12.38 1.21
C HIS A 5 5.45 13.42 0.88
N PRO A 6 5.06 13.56 -0.39
CA PRO A 6 4.12 14.62 -0.79
C PRO A 6 2.66 14.18 -0.76
N ILE A 7 2.37 12.91 -0.47
CA ILE A 7 1.02 12.36 -0.59
C ILE A 7 0.42 12.15 0.80
N PRO A 8 -0.72 12.78 1.11
CA PRO A 8 -1.39 12.54 2.38
C PRO A 8 -1.95 11.13 2.43
N PRO A 9 -2.15 10.57 3.64
CA PRO A 9 -2.76 9.25 3.73
C PRO A 9 -4.19 9.29 3.23
N LEU A 10 -4.63 8.18 2.63
CA LEU A 10 -6.01 8.02 2.24
C LEU A 10 -6.68 7.01 3.15
N TYR A 11 -7.65 7.44 3.94
CA TYR A 11 -8.40 6.56 4.81
C TYR A 11 -9.78 7.16 5.10
N TYR A 12 -10.69 6.28 5.51
CA TYR A 12 -12.06 6.65 5.88
C TYR A 12 -12.39 5.94 7.19
N LYS A 13 -13.42 6.40 7.88
CA LYS A 13 -13.82 5.81 9.17
C LYS A 13 -14.11 4.32 9.08
N ASP A 14 -14.64 3.89 7.94
CA ASP A 14 -14.99 2.50 7.69
C ASP A 14 -13.87 1.68 7.04
N SER A 15 -12.68 2.24 6.90
CA SER A 15 -11.53 1.48 6.40
C SER A 15 -11.24 0.31 7.35
N LYS A 16 -11.03 -0.88 6.80
CA LYS A 16 -10.82 -2.11 7.58
C LYS A 16 -9.39 -2.63 7.48
N ILE A 17 -8.68 -2.28 6.43
CA ILE A 17 -7.26 -2.64 6.28
C ILE A 17 -6.47 -1.41 5.88
N LEU A 18 -5.19 -1.43 6.25
CA LEU A 18 -4.23 -0.40 5.85
C LEU A 18 -3.11 -1.07 5.08
N ILE A 19 -2.91 -0.64 3.84
CA ILE A 19 -1.82 -1.14 3.00
C ILE A 19 -0.73 -0.07 2.98
N LEU A 20 0.49 -0.46 3.38
CA LEU A 20 1.63 0.44 3.44
C LEU A 20 2.67 0.06 2.39
N GLY A 21 3.04 1.04 1.56
CA GLY A 21 4.24 0.94 0.75
C GLY A 21 5.44 1.47 1.51
N SER A 22 6.61 1.48 0.88
CA SER A 22 7.81 2.04 1.49
C SER A 22 7.85 3.55 1.29
N PHE A 23 7.95 4.00 0.05
CA PHE A 23 8.00 5.40 -0.33
C PHE A 23 7.47 5.52 -1.76
N PRO A 24 6.78 6.62 -2.12
CA PRO A 24 6.19 6.72 -3.45
C PRO A 24 7.26 6.80 -4.55
N SER A 25 6.98 6.19 -5.69
CA SER A 25 7.84 6.28 -6.87
C SER A 25 7.90 7.72 -7.39
N VAL A 26 8.84 7.99 -8.30
CA VAL A 26 8.91 9.30 -8.96
C VAL A 26 7.57 9.63 -9.61
N LYS A 27 6.99 8.68 -10.33
CA LYS A 27 5.69 8.88 -11.00
C LYS A 27 4.57 9.19 -10.01
N SER A 28 4.53 8.47 -8.89
CA SER A 28 3.52 8.72 -7.85
C SER A 28 3.71 10.11 -7.24
N ARG A 29 4.95 10.54 -7.02
CA ARG A 29 5.22 11.89 -6.49
C ARG A 29 4.79 12.97 -7.48
N GLU A 30 4.98 12.74 -8.78
CA GLU A 30 4.56 13.70 -9.82
C GLU A 30 3.04 13.79 -9.88
N GLU A 31 2.34 12.67 -9.77
CA GLU A 31 0.87 12.64 -9.82
C GLU A 31 0.23 12.94 -8.47
N ALA A 32 1.03 12.99 -7.40
CA ALA A 32 0.57 13.17 -6.02
C ALA A 32 -0.46 12.12 -5.61
N PHE A 33 -0.32 10.88 -6.09
CA PHE A 33 -1.16 9.77 -5.69
C PHE A 33 -0.43 8.43 -5.77
N PHE A 34 -0.94 7.43 -5.07
CA PHE A 34 -0.28 6.13 -4.85
C PHE A 34 -0.25 5.26 -6.10
N TYR A 35 0.84 4.52 -6.24
CA TYR A 35 1.00 3.49 -7.27
C TYR A 35 0.71 4.01 -8.68
N GLY A 36 1.28 5.19 -8.99
CA GLY A 36 1.04 5.87 -10.26
C GLY A 36 1.84 5.36 -11.45
N HIS A 37 2.89 4.55 -11.21
CA HIS A 37 3.69 4.00 -12.30
C HIS A 37 2.82 3.05 -13.14
N LYS A 38 2.83 3.24 -14.46
CA LYS A 38 1.98 2.48 -15.40
C LYS A 38 2.08 0.97 -15.22
N GLN A 39 3.27 0.48 -14.92
CA GLN A 39 3.52 -0.96 -14.81
C GLN A 39 3.33 -1.49 -13.40
N ASN A 40 2.98 -0.65 -12.43
CA ASN A 40 2.67 -1.14 -11.11
C ASN A 40 1.34 -1.89 -11.16
N ARG A 41 1.32 -3.10 -10.59
CA ARG A 41 0.16 -3.98 -10.68
C ARG A 41 -0.87 -3.79 -9.59
N PHE A 42 -0.67 -2.81 -8.70
CA PHE A 42 -1.53 -2.60 -7.53
C PHE A 42 -3.02 -2.48 -7.89
N TRP A 43 -3.35 -1.55 -8.79
CA TRP A 43 -4.76 -1.28 -9.13
C TRP A 43 -5.40 -2.43 -9.88
N LYS A 44 -4.69 -3.02 -10.83
CA LYS A 44 -5.17 -4.17 -11.59
C LYS A 44 -5.39 -5.38 -10.67
N LEU A 45 -4.45 -5.60 -9.76
CA LEU A 45 -4.49 -6.71 -8.81
C LEU A 45 -5.70 -6.60 -7.90
N LEU A 46 -5.89 -5.44 -7.26
CA LEU A 46 -7.02 -5.24 -6.35
C LEU A 46 -8.36 -5.33 -7.08
N ALA A 47 -8.45 -4.72 -8.26
CA ALA A 47 -9.66 -4.79 -9.07
C ALA A 47 -10.01 -6.25 -9.41
N GLY A 48 -9.03 -7.04 -9.77
CA GLY A 48 -9.23 -8.46 -10.06
C GLY A 48 -9.72 -9.24 -8.85
N ILE A 49 -9.09 -9.03 -7.69
CA ILE A 49 -9.48 -9.71 -6.45
C ILE A 49 -10.90 -9.32 -6.02
N LEU A 50 -11.25 -8.06 -6.17
CA LEU A 50 -12.51 -7.50 -5.68
C LEU A 50 -13.63 -7.50 -6.73
N SER A 51 -13.41 -8.07 -7.90
CA SER A 51 -14.38 -8.17 -8.99
C SER A 51 -14.90 -6.80 -9.44
N GLU A 52 -14.00 -5.84 -9.57
CA GLU A 52 -14.33 -4.51 -10.03
C GLU A 52 -13.51 -4.13 -11.26
N LYS A 53 -14.01 -3.14 -11.99
CA LYS A 53 -13.25 -2.54 -13.09
C LYS A 53 -12.04 -1.81 -12.50
N LYS A 54 -10.89 -1.90 -13.16
CA LYS A 54 -9.68 -1.20 -12.76
C LYS A 54 -9.91 0.31 -12.76
N PRO A 55 -9.70 1.02 -11.63
CA PRO A 55 -9.84 2.47 -11.62
C PRO A 55 -8.68 3.12 -12.38
N GLU A 56 -8.97 4.17 -13.14
CA GLU A 56 -7.99 4.84 -13.98
C GLU A 56 -7.62 6.23 -13.46
N THR A 57 -8.61 7.04 -13.06
CA THR A 57 -8.35 8.39 -12.57
C THR A 57 -8.12 8.40 -11.07
N VAL A 58 -7.54 9.48 -10.55
CA VAL A 58 -7.35 9.64 -9.11
C VAL A 58 -8.70 9.57 -8.38
N GLU A 59 -9.74 10.21 -8.92
CA GLU A 59 -11.06 10.17 -8.32
C GLU A 59 -11.62 8.75 -8.29
N GLU A 60 -11.49 8.01 -9.39
CA GLU A 60 -11.93 6.61 -9.44
C GLU A 60 -11.17 5.76 -8.44
N LYS A 61 -9.86 6.00 -8.27
CA LYS A 61 -9.02 5.28 -7.32
C LYS A 61 -9.46 5.55 -5.88
N LYS A 62 -9.77 6.80 -5.55
CA LYS A 62 -10.27 7.16 -4.22
C LYS A 62 -11.61 6.49 -3.93
N ASP A 63 -12.54 6.54 -4.89
CA ASP A 63 -13.83 5.89 -4.75
C ASP A 63 -13.71 4.38 -4.59
N PHE A 64 -12.81 3.77 -5.37
CA PHE A 64 -12.54 2.34 -5.31
C PHE A 64 -12.07 1.94 -3.91
N LEU A 65 -11.11 2.66 -3.35
CA LEU A 65 -10.59 2.37 -2.02
C LEU A 65 -11.65 2.59 -0.94
N HIS A 66 -12.45 3.64 -1.07
CA HIS A 66 -13.51 3.93 -0.11
C HIS A 66 -14.57 2.82 -0.10
N ARG A 67 -15.07 2.44 -1.29
CA ARG A 67 -16.10 1.40 -1.40
C ARG A 67 -15.63 0.06 -0.82
N ASN A 68 -14.33 -0.21 -0.95
CA ASN A 68 -13.77 -1.49 -0.55
C ASN A 68 -13.11 -1.46 0.82
N CYS A 69 -13.27 -0.38 1.57
CA CYS A 69 -12.79 -0.23 2.94
C CYS A 69 -11.28 -0.39 3.07
N ILE A 70 -10.52 0.15 2.13
CA ILE A 70 -9.07 0.04 2.08
C ILE A 70 -8.44 1.41 2.31
N ALA A 71 -7.57 1.51 3.32
CA ALA A 71 -6.73 2.68 3.54
C ALA A 71 -5.35 2.42 2.97
N VAL A 72 -4.69 3.47 2.47
CA VAL A 72 -3.34 3.36 1.91
C VAL A 72 -2.46 4.51 2.37
N TRP A 73 -1.20 4.19 2.60
CA TRP A 73 -0.14 5.17 2.82
C TRP A 73 1.21 4.49 2.60
N ASP A 74 2.28 5.12 3.08
CA ASP A 74 3.62 4.56 3.04
C ASP A 74 4.26 4.66 4.42
N VAL A 75 5.24 3.82 4.70
CA VAL A 75 5.94 3.81 5.98
C VAL A 75 6.77 5.07 6.16
N ILE A 76 7.38 5.57 5.10
CA ILE A 76 8.41 6.62 5.17
C ILE A 76 7.84 7.99 4.93
N HIS A 77 8.10 8.91 5.89
CA HIS A 77 7.75 10.32 5.78
C HIS A 77 8.77 11.08 4.94
N SER A 78 10.04 10.83 5.18
CA SER A 78 11.11 11.46 4.40
C SER A 78 12.33 10.55 4.38
N CYS A 79 13.13 10.68 3.34
CA CYS A 79 14.35 9.91 3.20
C CYS A 79 15.22 10.51 2.11
N ASP A 80 16.47 10.03 2.04
CA ASP A 80 17.30 10.25 0.86
C ASP A 80 17.05 9.05 -0.06
N ILE A 81 16.77 9.33 -1.33
CA ILE A 81 16.47 8.30 -2.33
C ILE A 81 16.95 8.76 -3.70
N ILE A 82 17.38 7.80 -4.53
CA ILE A 82 17.74 8.03 -5.92
C ILE A 82 16.63 7.46 -6.79
N GLY A 83 15.87 8.36 -7.45
CA GLY A 83 14.73 7.96 -8.29
C GLY A 83 13.68 7.21 -7.49
N SER A 84 13.35 6.00 -7.92
CA SER A 84 12.38 5.12 -7.26
C SER A 84 13.04 3.89 -6.62
N SER A 85 14.35 3.88 -6.50
CA SER A 85 15.11 2.69 -6.06
C SER A 85 15.04 2.50 -4.56
N ASP A 86 14.33 1.48 -4.09
CA ASP A 86 14.24 1.13 -2.67
C ASP A 86 15.61 0.84 -2.06
N SER A 87 16.54 0.29 -2.85
CA SER A 87 17.87 -0.02 -2.34
C SER A 87 18.72 1.22 -2.05
N SER A 88 18.34 2.38 -2.62
CA SER A 88 19.06 3.63 -2.40
C SER A 88 18.57 4.41 -1.18
N ILE A 89 17.50 3.94 -0.52
CA ILE A 89 16.90 4.67 0.61
C ILE A 89 17.84 4.76 1.79
N ARG A 90 18.02 5.97 2.31
CA ARG A 90 18.85 6.31 3.46
C ARG A 90 18.16 7.38 4.31
N ASN A 91 18.54 7.46 5.57
CA ASN A 91 18.09 8.52 6.48
C ASN A 91 16.57 8.59 6.60
N VAL A 92 15.96 7.46 6.92
CA VAL A 92 14.51 7.31 6.99
C VAL A 92 13.93 8.03 8.22
N VAL A 93 12.89 8.84 7.98
CA VAL A 93 12.00 9.35 9.03
C VAL A 93 10.64 8.70 8.77
N PRO A 94 10.11 7.91 9.72
CA PRO A 94 8.83 7.23 9.50
C PRO A 94 7.63 8.17 9.61
N ASN A 95 6.54 7.80 8.92
CA ASN A 95 5.25 8.47 9.10
C ASN A 95 4.63 8.07 10.43
N ASP A 96 3.84 8.99 11.00
CA ASP A 96 3.05 8.71 12.19
C ASP A 96 1.70 8.11 11.74
N LEU A 97 1.43 6.88 12.13
CA LEU A 97 0.21 6.16 11.73
C LEU A 97 -0.93 6.31 12.74
N SER A 98 -0.71 7.01 13.85
CA SER A 98 -1.69 7.06 14.94
C SER A 98 -3.03 7.65 14.51
N GLU A 99 -3.02 8.70 13.67
CA GLU A 99 -4.26 9.30 13.20
C GLU A 99 -5.14 8.30 12.46
N ILE A 100 -4.55 7.50 11.57
CA ILE A 100 -5.29 6.49 10.83
C ILE A 100 -5.86 5.44 11.77
N LEU A 101 -5.03 4.93 12.67
CA LEU A 101 -5.42 3.83 13.55
C LEU A 101 -6.45 4.25 14.60
N GLU A 102 -6.46 5.52 15.00
CA GLU A 102 -7.45 6.05 15.92
C GLU A 102 -8.78 6.39 15.23
N SER A 103 -8.73 6.77 13.96
CA SER A 103 -9.91 7.24 13.22
C SER A 103 -10.68 6.13 12.53
N ALA A 104 -10.01 5.04 12.16
CA ALA A 104 -10.62 3.94 11.39
C ALA A 104 -10.49 2.62 12.15
N ASP A 105 -11.40 1.70 11.87
CA ASP A 105 -11.39 0.36 12.48
C ASP A 105 -10.47 -0.57 11.67
N ILE A 106 -9.17 -0.26 11.66
CA ILE A 106 -8.20 -1.05 10.94
C ILE A 106 -7.99 -2.39 11.64
N ARG A 107 -8.36 -3.47 10.98
CA ARG A 107 -8.29 -4.83 11.51
C ARG A 107 -6.96 -5.50 11.20
N GLN A 108 -6.31 -5.11 10.11
CA GLN A 108 -5.03 -5.67 9.71
C GLN A 108 -4.23 -4.63 8.92
N ILE A 109 -2.93 -4.57 9.21
CA ILE A 109 -1.97 -3.78 8.44
C ILE A 109 -1.22 -4.74 7.51
N TYR A 110 -1.11 -4.36 6.24
CA TYR A 110 -0.34 -5.11 5.24
C TYR A 110 0.78 -4.25 4.71
N CYS A 111 1.94 -4.84 4.50
CA CYS A 111 3.07 -4.16 3.89
C CYS A 111 3.27 -4.68 2.47
N ASN A 112 3.24 -3.76 1.52
CA ASN A 112 3.43 -4.05 0.10
C ASN A 112 4.92 -4.16 -0.19
N GLY A 113 5.45 -5.37 -0.08
CA GLY A 113 6.84 -5.67 -0.35
C GLY A 113 7.73 -5.77 0.89
N ALA A 114 8.90 -6.34 0.68
CA ALA A 114 9.85 -6.63 1.76
C ALA A 114 10.40 -5.36 2.42
N LYS A 115 10.68 -4.32 1.65
CA LYS A 115 11.22 -3.07 2.20
C LYS A 115 10.21 -2.36 3.09
N SER A 116 8.95 -2.30 2.66
CA SER A 116 7.89 -1.75 3.49
C SER A 116 7.80 -2.49 4.81
N TYR A 117 7.81 -3.81 4.76
CA TYR A 117 7.72 -4.65 5.93
C TYR A 117 8.92 -4.47 6.88
N GLU A 118 10.14 -4.44 6.32
CA GLU A 118 11.37 -4.22 7.08
C GLU A 118 11.32 -2.89 7.84
N TYR A 119 10.94 -1.81 7.15
CA TYR A 119 10.86 -0.48 7.76
C TYR A 119 9.71 -0.36 8.76
N TYR A 120 8.57 -0.99 8.48
CA TYR A 120 7.47 -1.01 9.43
C TYR A 120 7.89 -1.66 10.74
N ARG A 121 8.52 -2.82 10.67
CA ARG A 121 8.99 -3.53 11.86
C ARG A 121 10.03 -2.73 12.63
N LYS A 122 10.90 -2.06 11.92
CA LYS A 122 11.98 -1.28 12.53
C LYS A 122 11.49 -0.02 13.21
N TYR A 123 10.57 0.69 12.58
CA TYR A 123 10.20 2.04 13.01
C TYR A 123 8.80 2.20 13.56
N GLN A 124 7.87 1.34 13.20
CA GLN A 124 6.45 1.58 13.49
C GLN A 124 5.75 0.48 14.29
N GLU A 125 6.23 -0.75 14.23
CA GLU A 125 5.54 -1.86 14.90
C GLU A 125 5.41 -1.62 16.40
N LYS A 126 6.46 -1.17 17.06
CA LYS A 126 6.45 -0.90 18.49
C LYS A 126 5.53 0.27 18.83
N GLU A 127 5.59 1.32 18.00
CA GLU A 127 4.77 2.51 18.20
C GLU A 127 3.28 2.22 18.07
N THR A 128 2.91 1.39 17.10
CA THR A 128 1.49 1.06 16.86
C THR A 128 0.99 -0.07 17.73
N GLY A 129 1.89 -0.93 18.21
CA GLY A 129 1.51 -2.15 18.92
C GLY A 129 0.84 -3.17 18.02
N ARG A 130 0.93 -3.03 16.70
CA ARG A 130 0.24 -3.86 15.72
C ARG A 130 1.23 -4.58 14.83
N LYS A 131 1.04 -5.89 14.67
CA LYS A 131 1.82 -6.66 13.72
C LYS A 131 1.25 -6.50 12.32
N ALA A 132 2.13 -6.34 11.33
CA ALA A 132 1.73 -6.29 9.93
C ALA A 132 2.00 -7.64 9.27
N LYS A 133 1.33 -7.88 8.16
CA LYS A 133 1.61 -9.03 7.29
C LYS A 133 2.30 -8.53 6.03
N LYS A 134 3.34 -9.24 5.62
CA LYS A 134 4.06 -8.92 4.40
C LYS A 134 3.38 -9.56 3.21
N LEU A 135 3.13 -8.76 2.17
CA LEU A 135 2.66 -9.26 0.87
C LEU A 135 3.72 -8.98 -0.18
N PRO A 136 3.81 -9.81 -1.23
CA PRO A 136 4.79 -9.58 -2.28
C PRO A 136 4.53 -8.26 -2.99
N SER A 137 5.60 -7.56 -3.36
CA SER A 137 5.52 -6.23 -3.96
C SER A 137 4.78 -6.25 -5.31
N THR A 138 3.90 -5.26 -5.49
CA THR A 138 3.21 -5.04 -6.76
C THR A 138 4.07 -4.29 -7.77
N SER A 139 5.25 -3.82 -7.36
CA SER A 139 6.18 -3.08 -8.21
C SER A 139 6.63 -3.91 -9.41
N PRO A 140 6.82 -3.28 -10.59
CA PRO A 140 7.41 -3.98 -11.73
C PRO A 140 8.81 -4.50 -11.45
N ALA A 141 9.51 -3.95 -10.47
CA ALA A 141 10.82 -4.45 -10.05
C ALA A 141 10.75 -5.87 -9.48
N ASN A 142 9.58 -6.30 -8.99
CA ASN A 142 9.35 -7.66 -8.52
C ASN A 142 8.92 -8.57 -9.68
N ALA A 143 9.80 -8.69 -10.68
CA ALA A 143 9.48 -9.39 -11.93
C ALA A 143 9.26 -10.89 -11.75
N ALA A 144 9.77 -11.47 -10.67
CA ALA A 144 9.61 -12.91 -10.39
C ALA A 144 8.16 -13.29 -10.08
N PHE A 145 7.32 -12.33 -9.66
CA PHE A 145 5.92 -12.59 -9.36
C PHE A 145 5.04 -12.20 -10.54
N SER A 146 4.37 -13.20 -11.12
CA SER A 146 3.32 -12.96 -12.11
C SER A 146 2.08 -12.40 -11.42
N ILE A 147 1.13 -11.87 -12.21
CA ILE A 147 -0.13 -11.39 -11.66
C ILE A 147 -0.91 -12.52 -10.96
N GLU A 148 -0.80 -13.75 -11.46
CA GLU A 148 -1.43 -14.92 -10.84
C GLU A 148 -0.83 -15.22 -9.47
N LYS A 149 0.47 -15.18 -9.36
CA LYS A 149 1.15 -15.40 -8.07
C LYS A 149 0.82 -14.30 -7.07
N LEU A 150 0.81 -13.04 -7.53
CA LEU A 150 0.41 -11.92 -6.69
C LEU A 150 -1.01 -12.10 -6.20
N THR A 151 -1.93 -12.47 -7.09
CA THR A 151 -3.33 -12.68 -6.73
C THR A 151 -3.46 -13.73 -5.64
N ASN A 152 -2.77 -14.85 -5.78
CA ASN A 152 -2.83 -15.93 -4.79
C ASN A 152 -2.40 -15.44 -3.39
N GLU A 153 -1.36 -14.63 -3.31
CA GLU A 153 -0.87 -14.12 -2.03
C GLU A 153 -1.75 -12.99 -1.49
N TRP A 154 -2.18 -12.09 -2.36
CA TRP A 154 -2.95 -10.91 -1.97
C TRP A 154 -4.41 -11.22 -1.60
N LYS A 155 -4.94 -12.39 -1.96
CA LYS A 155 -6.28 -12.82 -1.50
C LYS A 155 -6.43 -12.79 0.01
N GLU A 156 -5.34 -12.82 0.74
CA GLU A 156 -5.30 -12.72 2.19
C GLU A 156 -6.10 -11.51 2.69
N ILE A 157 -6.13 -10.40 1.92
CA ILE A 157 -6.85 -9.19 2.33
C ILE A 157 -8.36 -9.38 2.41
N CYS A 158 -8.89 -10.38 1.73
CA CYS A 158 -10.34 -10.64 1.71
C CYS A 158 -10.86 -11.07 3.08
N GLY A 159 -10.02 -11.70 3.91
CA GLY A 159 -10.41 -12.08 5.26
C GLY A 159 -10.83 -10.89 6.12
N PRO A 160 -9.92 -9.95 6.41
CA PRO A 160 -10.27 -8.76 7.18
C PRO A 160 -11.32 -7.87 6.52
N LEU A 161 -11.37 -7.85 5.18
CA LEU A 161 -12.39 -7.09 4.45
C LEU A 161 -13.75 -7.77 4.48
N GLN A 162 -13.79 -9.06 4.84
CA GLN A 162 -15.02 -9.85 4.91
C GLN A 162 -15.73 -9.94 3.56
N VAL A 163 -14.95 -10.18 2.50
CA VAL A 163 -15.47 -10.36 1.14
C VAL A 163 -14.92 -11.66 0.56
N ALA A 164 -15.66 -12.26 -0.39
CA ALA A 164 -15.17 -13.43 -1.10
C ALA A 164 -14.25 -12.97 -2.23
N PRO A 165 -13.06 -13.62 -2.40
CA PRO A 165 -12.21 -13.28 -3.52
C PRO A 165 -12.82 -13.72 -4.84
N ALA A 166 -12.54 -12.96 -5.91
CA ALA A 166 -13.03 -13.26 -7.25
C ALA A 166 -12.52 -14.62 -7.74
N GLY A 167 -13.32 -15.30 -8.52
CA GLY A 167 -12.94 -16.58 -9.12
C GLY A 167 -13.03 -17.79 -8.19
N ILE A 168 -13.48 -17.57 -6.97
CA ILE A 168 -13.79 -18.67 -6.03
C ILE A 168 -15.31 -18.78 -5.97
N GLY A 169 -15.82 -19.74 -6.69
CA GLY A 169 -17.26 -19.97 -6.78
C GLY A 169 -17.83 -20.55 -5.51
#